data_bf58d70f7dbb0386cc956b2642f4cb08
#
_entry.id   bf58d70f7dbb0386cc956b2642f4cb08
#
_cell.length_a   1.000
_cell.length_b   1.000
_cell.length_c   1.000
_cell.angle_alpha   90.00
_cell.angle_beta   90.00
_cell.angle_gamma   90.00
#
_symmetry.space_group_name_H-M   'P 1'
#
loop_
_entity.id
_entity.type
_entity.pdbx_description
1 polymer ?
#
loop_
_entity_poly.entity_id
_entity_poly.type
_entity_poly.pdbx_seq_one_letter_code
_entity_poly.pdbx_strand_id
1 'polypeptide(L)'
;NDDGLEVENVYYDNIMHISVFKGAQQLYSSDFRKQQYAQKVPKDFLEEAILGNMEFSHIDDAGLHFNATLCIPDGASCYLVESLIDYNGKMSMKLVEY
;
A
#
# COMPACT_ATOMS: atom_id res chain seq x y z
N ASN A 1 8.63 15.59 2.41
CA ASN A 1 7.59 15.23 3.04
C ASN A 1 6.79 16.31 3.63
N ASP A 2 5.49 16.27 3.45
CA ASP A 2 4.62 17.32 3.80
C ASP A 2 4.26 17.23 5.27
N ASP A 3 4.09 18.35 5.92
CA ASP A 3 3.58 18.40 7.29
C ASP A 3 4.46 17.67 8.31
N GLY A 4 5.74 17.52 7.98
CA GLY A 4 6.65 16.86 8.89
C GLY A 4 6.47 15.39 9.04
N LEU A 5 5.74 14.77 8.12
CA LEU A 5 5.53 13.33 8.14
C LEU A 5 6.68 12.60 7.46
N GLU A 6 7.06 11.47 8.04
CA GLU A 6 8.04 10.59 7.44
C GLU A 6 7.41 9.24 7.21
N VAL A 7 7.60 8.70 6.02
CA VAL A 7 7.08 7.38 5.68
C VAL A 7 8.25 6.48 5.38
N GLU A 8 8.31 5.37 6.11
CA GLU A 8 9.39 4.42 5.96
C GLU A 8 8.84 3.14 5.35
N ASN A 9 9.38 2.72 4.21
CA ASN A 9 8.96 1.51 3.54
C ASN A 9 10.10 0.50 3.57
N VAL A 10 9.82 -0.69 4.09
CA VAL A 10 10.80 -1.77 4.10
C VAL A 10 10.17 -2.97 3.44
N TYR A 11 10.77 -3.45 2.35
CA TYR A 11 10.27 -4.60 1.62
C TYR A 11 11.15 -5.81 1.91
N TYR A 12 10.54 -6.86 2.43
CA TYR A 12 11.29 -8.08 2.72
C TYR A 12 10.36 -9.27 2.59
N ASP A 13 10.89 -10.34 2.04
CA ASP A 13 10.17 -11.62 1.97
C ASP A 13 8.73 -11.48 1.48
N ASN A 14 8.55 -10.67 0.42
CA ASN A 14 7.23 -10.40 -0.19
C ASN A 14 6.25 -9.69 0.74
N ILE A 15 6.77 -9.00 1.74
CA ILE A 15 5.96 -8.20 2.66
C ILE A 15 6.48 -6.78 2.63
N MET A 16 5.56 -5.83 2.49
CA MET A 16 5.90 -4.42 2.55
C MET A 16 5.51 -3.89 3.93
N HIS A 17 6.49 -3.49 4.70
CA HIS A 17 6.25 -2.90 6.02
C HIS A 17 6.27 -1.39 5.88
N ILE A 18 5.20 -0.74 6.31
CA ILE A 18 5.07 0.71 6.22
C ILE A 18 4.92 1.28 7.61
N SER A 19 5.75 2.28 7.91
CA SER A 19 5.67 3.01 9.16
C SER A 19 5.55 4.49 8.85
N VAL A 20 4.67 5.16 9.55
CA VAL A 20 4.46 6.60 9.37
C VAL A 20 4.74 7.29 10.69
N PHE A 21 5.62 8.29 10.63
CA PHE A 21 6.05 9.03 11.83
C PHE A 21 5.77 10.51 11.67
N LYS A 22 5.51 11.15 12.78
CA LYS A 22 5.50 12.61 12.84
C LYS A 22 6.45 13.01 13.94
N GLY A 23 7.62 13.55 13.55
CA GLY A 23 8.67 13.77 14.52
C GLY A 23 9.12 12.44 15.11
N ALA A 24 9.10 12.32 16.41
CA ALA A 24 9.48 11.09 17.09
C ALA A 24 8.30 10.16 17.33
N GLN A 25 7.10 10.57 16.95
CA GLN A 25 5.90 9.79 17.23
C GLN A 25 5.52 8.91 16.06
N GLN A 26 5.36 7.62 16.32
CA GLN A 26 4.88 6.70 15.31
C GLN A 26 3.37 6.76 15.26
N LEU A 27 2.84 7.14 14.09
CA LEU A 27 1.40 7.26 13.92
C LEU A 27 0.76 5.98 13.43
N TYR A 28 1.50 5.19 12.65
CA TYR A 28 0.94 4.01 12.04
C TYR A 28 2.07 3.07 11.64
N SER A 29 1.81 1.78 11.75
CA SER A 29 2.77 0.76 11.32
C SER A 29 2.00 -0.50 10.98
N SER A 30 2.29 -1.09 9.84
CA SER A 30 1.60 -2.30 9.42
C SER A 30 2.37 -3.00 8.31
N ASP A 31 2.13 -4.30 8.20
CA ASP A 31 2.67 -5.11 7.12
C ASP A 31 1.59 -5.30 6.07
N PHE A 32 2.00 -5.19 4.80
CA PHE A 32 1.10 -5.39 3.69
C PHE A 32 1.57 -6.57 2.86
N ARG A 33 0.65 -7.47 2.55
CA ARG A 33 0.91 -8.65 1.75
C ARG A 33 -0.07 -8.71 0.60
N LYS A 34 0.32 -9.40 -0.48
CA LYS A 34 -0.57 -9.47 -1.63
C LYS A 34 -1.91 -10.13 -1.29
N GLN A 35 -1.93 -11.02 -0.30
CA GLN A 35 -3.15 -11.70 0.09
C GLN A 35 -4.21 -10.73 0.60
N GLN A 36 -3.80 -9.58 1.09
CA GLN A 36 -4.74 -8.57 1.56
C GLN A 36 -5.53 -7.93 0.43
N TYR A 37 -5.07 -8.11 -0.80
CA TYR A 37 -5.74 -7.54 -1.97
C TYR A 37 -6.65 -8.56 -2.67
N ALA A 38 -6.88 -9.70 -2.05
CA ALA A 38 -7.62 -10.79 -2.68
C ALA A 38 -9.04 -10.41 -3.06
N GLN A 39 -9.63 -9.45 -2.36
CA GLN A 39 -10.97 -9.00 -2.68
C GLN A 39 -11.01 -7.93 -3.77
N LYS A 40 -9.86 -7.42 -4.17
CA LYS A 40 -9.78 -6.33 -5.12
C LYS A 40 -9.26 -6.73 -6.48
N VAL A 41 -8.62 -7.88 -6.58
CA VAL A 41 -8.06 -8.35 -7.85
C VAL A 41 -8.48 -9.79 -8.07
N PRO A 42 -8.46 -10.26 -9.34
CA PRO A 42 -8.84 -11.65 -9.61
C PRO A 42 -7.92 -12.64 -8.92
N LYS A 43 -8.50 -13.75 -8.51
CA LYS A 43 -7.74 -14.76 -7.78
C LYS A 43 -6.58 -15.32 -8.60
N ASP A 44 -6.84 -15.61 -9.87
CA ASP A 44 -5.80 -16.18 -10.74
C ASP A 44 -4.65 -15.21 -10.91
N PHE A 45 -4.96 -13.93 -11.02
CA PHE A 45 -3.93 -12.91 -11.10
C PHE A 45 -3.11 -12.87 -9.82
N LEU A 46 -3.79 -12.91 -8.68
CA LEU A 46 -3.12 -12.76 -7.40
C LEU A 46 -2.14 -13.89 -7.14
N GLU A 47 -2.47 -15.10 -7.60
CA GLU A 47 -1.60 -16.24 -7.37
C GLU A 47 -0.24 -16.09 -8.02
N GLU A 48 -0.18 -15.37 -9.14
CA GLU A 48 1.06 -15.20 -9.87
C GLU A 48 1.71 -13.84 -9.66
N ALA A 49 0.99 -12.93 -9.06
CA ALA A 49 1.46 -11.56 -8.90
C ALA A 49 2.33 -11.40 -7.67
N ILE A 50 3.14 -10.37 -7.70
CA ILE A 50 3.88 -9.94 -6.51
C ILE A 50 3.49 -8.52 -6.18
N LEU A 51 3.58 -8.19 -4.91
CA LEU A 51 3.42 -6.81 -4.47
C LEU A 51 4.74 -6.10 -4.75
N GLY A 52 4.78 -5.34 -5.84
CA GLY A 52 6.03 -4.81 -6.32
C GLY A 52 6.43 -3.49 -5.70
N ASN A 53 5.45 -2.69 -5.35
CA ASN A 53 5.74 -1.36 -4.86
C ASN A 53 4.56 -0.81 -4.09
N MET A 54 4.86 0.03 -3.12
CA MET A 54 3.81 0.72 -2.38
C MET A 54 4.35 2.09 -2.04
N GLU A 55 3.74 3.11 -2.63
CA GLU A 55 4.22 4.48 -2.51
C GLU A 55 3.25 5.35 -1.77
N PHE A 56 3.79 6.21 -0.92
CA PHE A 56 2.97 7.24 -0.29
C PHE A 56 2.60 8.27 -1.36
N SER A 57 1.31 8.53 -1.49
CA SER A 57 0.82 9.47 -2.48
C SER A 57 0.68 10.87 -1.88
N HIS A 58 -0.21 10.99 -0.92
CA HIS A 58 -0.44 12.30 -0.30
C HIS A 58 -1.24 12.12 0.97
N ILE A 59 -1.37 13.20 1.74
CA ILE A 59 -2.19 13.23 2.92
C ILE A 59 -3.26 14.31 2.72
N ASP A 60 -4.48 14.04 3.16
CA ASP A 60 -5.55 15.02 3.08
C ASP A 60 -6.49 14.83 4.27
N ASP A 61 -7.69 15.40 4.17
CA ASP A 61 -8.66 15.33 5.27
C ASP A 61 -9.12 13.92 5.57
N ALA A 62 -9.06 13.03 4.60
CA ALA A 62 -9.50 11.65 4.80
C ALA A 62 -8.43 10.79 5.44
N GLY A 63 -7.16 11.14 5.26
CA GLY A 63 -6.06 10.39 5.84
C GLY A 63 -4.88 10.28 4.90
N LEU A 64 -4.12 9.20 5.05
CA LEU A 64 -2.92 8.95 4.25
C LEU A 64 -3.25 8.06 3.08
N HIS A 65 -2.82 8.48 1.89
CA HIS A 65 -3.09 7.76 0.66
C HIS A 65 -1.82 7.09 0.14
N PHE A 66 -1.92 5.80 -0.16
CA PHE A 66 -0.82 5.01 -0.70
C PHE A 66 -1.26 4.34 -1.99
N ASN A 67 -0.32 4.14 -2.90
CA ASN A 67 -0.57 3.39 -4.13
C ASN A 67 0.23 2.11 -4.10
N ALA A 68 -0.45 0.98 -4.23
CA ALA A 68 0.19 -0.32 -4.26
C ALA A 68 0.09 -0.90 -5.67
N THR A 69 1.18 -1.43 -6.18
CA THR A 69 1.22 -2.01 -7.52
C THR A 69 1.46 -3.51 -7.40
N LEU A 70 0.57 -4.29 -8.00
CA LEU A 70 0.72 -5.74 -8.07
C LEU A 70 0.90 -6.12 -9.53
N CYS A 71 1.96 -6.85 -9.82
CA CYS A 71 2.28 -7.23 -11.20
C CYS A 71 2.70 -8.68 -11.27
N ILE A 72 2.42 -9.29 -12.42
CA ILE A 72 2.95 -10.62 -12.73
C ILE A 72 4.34 -10.42 -13.30
N PRO A 73 5.37 -11.04 -12.72
CA PRO A 73 6.75 -10.73 -13.08
C PRO A 73 7.08 -10.85 -14.56
N ASP A 74 6.56 -11.87 -15.21
CA ASP A 74 6.87 -12.08 -16.63
C ASP A 74 5.83 -11.50 -17.56
N GLY A 75 4.81 -10.90 -17.03
CA GLY A 75 3.69 -10.44 -17.83
C GLY A 75 3.63 -8.95 -17.89
N ALA A 76 2.72 -8.48 -18.71
CA ALA A 76 2.44 -7.08 -18.82
C ALA A 76 1.29 -6.65 -17.91
N SER A 77 0.76 -7.58 -17.13
CA SER A 77 -0.44 -7.30 -16.33
C SER A 77 -0.09 -6.76 -14.97
N CYS A 78 -0.62 -5.60 -14.66
CA CYS A 78 -0.46 -4.97 -13.36
C CYS A 78 -1.79 -4.38 -12.92
N TYR A 79 -1.97 -4.33 -11.60
CA TYR A 79 -3.11 -3.65 -11.02
C TYR A 79 -2.62 -2.62 -10.03
N LEU A 80 -3.28 -1.48 -10.01
CA LEU A 80 -2.99 -0.43 -9.06
C LEU A 80 -4.11 -0.37 -8.04
N VAL A 81 -3.75 -0.46 -6.77
CA VAL A 81 -4.72 -0.39 -5.69
C VAL A 81 -4.38 0.78 -4.80
N GLU A 82 -5.33 1.67 -4.61
CA GLU A 82 -5.15 2.79 -3.72
C GLU A 82 -5.58 2.39 -2.31
N SER A 83 -4.71 2.62 -1.34
CA SER A 83 -4.99 2.31 0.06
C SER A 83 -5.10 3.61 0.83
N LEU A 84 -6.12 3.71 1.65
CA LEU A 84 -6.34 4.87 2.49
C LEU A 84 -6.28 4.45 3.95
N ILE A 85 -5.45 5.12 4.72
CA ILE A 85 -5.36 4.90 6.15
C ILE A 85 -5.90 6.16 6.82
N ASP A 86 -7.07 6.05 7.45
CA ASP A 86 -7.68 7.23 8.05
C ASP A 86 -7.02 7.55 9.40
N TYR A 87 -7.44 8.64 10.00
CA TYR A 87 -6.81 9.12 11.23
C TYR A 87 -7.11 8.25 12.44
N ASN A 88 -7.99 7.27 12.30
CA ASN A 88 -8.26 6.30 13.34
C ASN A 88 -7.44 5.02 13.15
N GLY A 89 -6.60 4.98 12.11
CA GLY A 89 -5.79 3.82 11.83
C GLY A 89 -6.50 2.76 11.02
N LYS A 90 -7.66 3.06 10.49
CA LYS A 90 -8.44 2.10 9.74
C LYS A 90 -8.08 2.20 8.26
N MET A 91 -7.84 1.05 7.63
CA MET A 91 -7.44 1.01 6.23
C MET A 91 -8.58 0.56 5.34
N SER A 92 -8.71 1.21 4.20
CA SER A 92 -9.59 0.77 3.13
C SER A 92 -8.82 0.77 1.83
N MET A 93 -9.32 0.03 0.85
CA MET A 93 -8.65 -0.13 -0.44
C MET A 93 -9.61 0.09 -1.57
N LYS A 94 -9.09 0.62 -2.67
CA LYS A 94 -9.88 0.85 -3.87
C LYS A 94 -9.05 0.44 -5.07
N LEU A 95 -9.62 -0.41 -5.93
CA LEU A 95 -8.93 -0.81 -7.14
C LEU A 95 -8.98 0.33 -8.15
N VAL A 96 -7.81 0.70 -8.64
CA VAL A 96 -7.69 1.67 -9.71
C VAL A 96 -7.26 0.90 -10.94
N GLU A 97 -8.09 0.91 -11.98
CA GLU A 97 -7.80 0.12 -13.15
C GLU A 97 -6.65 0.65 -13.95
N TYR A 98 -5.94 -0.23 -14.56
CA TYR A 98 -4.90 0.15 -15.50
C TYR A 98 -5.41 0.04 -16.91
#